data_7b33486ccc30e21c72e670364fbba4d4
#
_entry.id   7b33486ccc30e21c72e670364fbba4d4
#
_cell.length_a   1.000
_cell.length_b   1.000
_cell.length_c   1.000
_cell.angle_alpha   90.00
_cell.angle_beta   90.00
_cell.angle_gamma   90.00
#
_symmetry.space_group_name_H-M   'P 1'
#
loop_
_entity.id
_entity.type
_entity.pdbx_description
1 polymer ?
#
loop_
_entity_poly.entity_id
_entity_poly.type
_entity_poly.pdbx_seq_one_letter_code
_entity_poly.pdbx_strand_id
1 'polypeptide(L)'
;VLRWVDGHVCKIEGLEDLAKWTDTAKELSPANLMAAIEAGGGDILKKAFDWSAAVNREIDALPESEKLPFEGVKETLAMIHEKADIVVVSSANAQAVAEEWQTHGLAGHTDLMLSQDAGSKQFCINELLKKGYQTDHVLMVGDAPGDRSAARNNGVLYYPILVKKETYSWKRLQEEGMNRFLTGTFKGEYERQLEQEFEDNLTPKTEQ
;
A
#
# COMPACT_ATOMS: atom_id res chain seq x y z
N VAL A 1 11.25 -11.26 -4.50
CA VAL A 1 12.09 -12.12 -3.65
C VAL A 1 12.42 -13.42 -4.39
N LEU A 2 11.45 -14.27 -4.79
CA LEU A 2 11.73 -15.59 -5.39
C LEU A 2 12.58 -15.51 -6.67
N ARG A 3 12.34 -14.55 -7.57
CA ARG A 3 13.18 -14.34 -8.77
C ARG A 3 14.63 -13.98 -8.41
N TRP A 4 14.85 -13.24 -7.31
CA TRP A 4 16.18 -12.94 -6.83
C TRP A 4 16.87 -14.19 -6.26
N VAL A 5 16.16 -14.98 -5.47
CA VAL A 5 16.68 -16.25 -4.90
C VAL A 5 17.06 -17.23 -6.01
N ASP A 6 16.22 -17.38 -7.06
CA ASP A 6 16.50 -18.25 -8.21
C ASP A 6 17.79 -17.87 -8.94
N GLY A 7 18.04 -16.57 -9.07
CA GLY A 7 19.24 -16.07 -9.76
C GLY A 7 20.53 -16.04 -8.92
N HIS A 8 20.45 -16.05 -7.57
CA HIS A 8 21.60 -15.77 -6.70
C HIS A 8 21.87 -16.83 -5.65
N VAL A 9 20.89 -17.61 -5.24
CA VAL A 9 21.03 -18.57 -4.13
C VAL A 9 20.88 -20.03 -4.59
N CYS A 10 19.75 -20.35 -5.21
CA CYS A 10 19.47 -21.68 -5.70
C CYS A 10 18.43 -21.62 -6.81
N LYS A 11 18.46 -22.62 -7.71
CA LYS A 11 17.45 -22.75 -8.75
C LYS A 11 16.11 -23.14 -8.13
N ILE A 12 15.04 -22.42 -8.50
CA ILE A 12 13.68 -22.69 -8.05
C ILE A 12 12.93 -23.35 -9.21
N GLU A 13 12.58 -24.61 -9.02
CA GLU A 13 11.82 -25.39 -10.01
C GLU A 13 10.40 -24.85 -10.15
N GLY A 14 9.94 -24.68 -11.42
CA GLY A 14 8.59 -24.18 -11.73
C GLY A 14 8.39 -22.66 -11.56
N LEU A 15 9.46 -21.90 -11.32
CA LEU A 15 9.34 -20.44 -11.12
C LEU A 15 8.68 -19.72 -12.30
N GLU A 16 8.78 -20.27 -13.49
CA GLU A 16 8.13 -19.73 -14.70
C GLU A 16 6.59 -19.72 -14.56
N ASP A 17 6.01 -20.76 -13.95
CA ASP A 17 4.55 -20.84 -13.74
C ASP A 17 4.08 -19.78 -12.75
N LEU A 18 4.84 -19.57 -11.67
CA LEU A 18 4.56 -18.49 -10.72
C LEU A 18 4.72 -17.11 -11.36
N ALA A 19 5.77 -16.92 -12.16
CA ALA A 19 5.99 -15.67 -12.89
C ALA A 19 4.84 -15.38 -13.86
N LYS A 20 4.44 -16.39 -14.64
CA LYS A 20 3.31 -16.28 -15.56
C LYS A 20 2.02 -15.94 -14.82
N TRP A 21 1.75 -16.58 -13.68
CA TRP A 21 0.58 -16.26 -12.88
C TRP A 21 0.64 -14.81 -12.38
N THR A 22 1.77 -14.34 -11.82
CA THR A 22 1.89 -12.97 -11.32
C THR A 22 1.74 -11.91 -12.43
N ASP A 23 2.11 -12.24 -13.67
CA ASP A 23 2.01 -11.33 -14.81
C ASP A 23 0.59 -11.32 -15.43
N THR A 24 -0.21 -12.37 -15.23
CA THR A 24 -1.54 -12.53 -15.86
C THR A 24 -2.72 -12.46 -14.90
N ALA A 25 -2.50 -12.62 -13.61
CA ALA A 25 -3.56 -12.54 -12.60
C ALA A 25 -4.12 -11.13 -12.52
N LYS A 26 -5.45 -11.03 -12.46
CA LYS A 26 -6.14 -9.73 -12.28
C LYS A 26 -5.78 -9.09 -10.95
N GLU A 27 -5.53 -9.92 -9.94
CA GLU A 27 -5.17 -9.54 -8.60
C GLU A 27 -4.32 -10.63 -7.97
N LEU A 28 -3.28 -10.24 -7.23
CA LEU A 28 -2.41 -11.16 -6.50
C LEU A 28 -3.00 -11.47 -5.12
N SER A 29 -4.15 -12.14 -5.10
CA SER A 29 -4.86 -12.54 -3.87
C SER A 29 -4.79 -14.05 -3.64
N PRO A 30 -4.94 -14.51 -2.38
CA PRO A 30 -5.01 -15.94 -2.07
C PRO A 30 -6.13 -16.66 -2.83
N ALA A 31 -7.28 -16.02 -3.02
CA ALA A 31 -8.41 -16.59 -3.76
C ALA A 31 -8.06 -16.83 -5.24
N ASN A 32 -7.43 -15.86 -5.91
CA ASN A 32 -7.01 -16.00 -7.30
C ASN A 32 -5.88 -17.02 -7.46
N LEU A 33 -4.99 -17.12 -6.46
CA LEU A 33 -3.93 -18.14 -6.44
C LEU A 33 -4.52 -19.53 -6.28
N MET A 34 -5.50 -19.70 -5.39
CA MET A 34 -6.20 -20.98 -5.22
C MET A 34 -6.94 -21.39 -6.50
N ALA A 35 -7.65 -20.46 -7.15
CA ALA A 35 -8.31 -20.75 -8.41
C ALA A 35 -7.33 -21.19 -9.51
N ALA A 36 -6.13 -20.60 -9.56
CA ALA A 36 -5.09 -21.01 -10.50
C ALA A 36 -4.55 -22.41 -10.19
N ILE A 37 -4.42 -22.79 -8.90
CA ILE A 37 -4.03 -24.13 -8.46
C ILE A 37 -5.09 -25.14 -8.89
N GLU A 38 -6.37 -24.86 -8.65
CA GLU A 38 -7.50 -25.71 -9.02
C GLU A 38 -7.63 -25.89 -10.55
N ALA A 39 -7.23 -24.86 -11.32
CA ALA A 39 -7.15 -24.93 -12.77
C ALA A 39 -5.95 -25.76 -13.32
N GLY A 40 -5.19 -26.41 -12.44
CA GLY A 40 -4.06 -27.26 -12.82
C GLY A 40 -2.71 -26.53 -12.83
N GLY A 41 -2.60 -25.43 -12.11
CA GLY A 41 -1.32 -24.75 -11.90
C GLY A 41 -0.28 -25.65 -11.22
N GLY A 42 1.00 -25.42 -11.54
CA GLY A 42 2.11 -26.25 -11.06
C GLY A 42 2.32 -26.19 -9.55
N ASP A 43 3.07 -27.13 -9.01
CA ASP A 43 3.37 -27.27 -7.57
C ASP A 43 3.94 -25.97 -6.94
N ILE A 44 4.57 -25.13 -7.72
CA ILE A 44 5.12 -23.85 -7.26
C ILE A 44 4.02 -22.90 -6.80
N LEU A 45 2.83 -22.92 -7.43
CA LEU A 45 1.69 -22.09 -7.02
C LEU A 45 1.18 -22.55 -5.66
N LYS A 46 1.12 -23.85 -5.43
CA LYS A 46 0.75 -24.43 -4.13
C LYS A 46 1.77 -24.05 -3.05
N LYS A 47 3.06 -24.16 -3.34
CA LYS A 47 4.13 -23.72 -2.41
C LYS A 47 4.02 -22.22 -2.10
N ALA A 48 3.72 -21.39 -3.09
CA ALA A 48 3.51 -19.96 -2.88
C ALA A 48 2.28 -19.67 -2.01
N PHE A 49 1.19 -20.43 -2.18
CA PHE A 49 0.00 -20.33 -1.36
C PHE A 49 0.29 -20.74 0.09
N ASP A 50 0.92 -21.92 0.28
CA ASP A 50 1.26 -22.44 1.61
C ASP A 50 2.23 -21.50 2.35
N TRP A 51 3.20 -20.92 1.62
CA TRP A 51 4.09 -19.91 2.17
C TRP A 51 3.34 -18.65 2.59
N SER A 52 2.46 -18.13 1.75
CA SER A 52 1.64 -16.95 2.08
C SER A 52 0.77 -17.20 3.31
N ALA A 53 0.13 -18.36 3.38
CA ALA A 53 -0.66 -18.75 4.54
C ALA A 53 0.18 -18.91 5.82
N ALA A 54 1.42 -19.42 5.70
CA ALA A 54 2.34 -19.51 6.83
C ALA A 54 2.77 -18.13 7.33
N VAL A 55 3.11 -17.21 6.41
CA VAL A 55 3.46 -15.81 6.76
C VAL A 55 2.31 -15.14 7.51
N ASN A 56 1.07 -15.29 7.02
CA ASN A 56 -0.08 -14.69 7.71
C ASN A 56 -0.26 -15.25 9.12
N ARG A 57 -0.13 -16.56 9.31
CA ARG A 57 -0.19 -17.18 10.67
C ARG A 57 0.89 -16.63 11.60
N GLU A 58 2.11 -16.44 11.11
CA GLU A 58 3.20 -15.88 11.93
C GLU A 58 2.92 -14.40 12.28
N ILE A 59 2.35 -13.62 11.34
CA ILE A 59 1.93 -12.23 11.60
C ILE A 59 0.82 -12.22 12.65
N ASP A 60 -0.19 -13.09 12.52
CA ASP A 60 -1.29 -13.19 13.48
C ASP A 60 -0.79 -13.56 14.89
N ALA A 61 0.26 -14.37 14.98
CA ALA A 61 0.89 -14.80 16.24
C ALA A 61 1.80 -13.73 16.87
N LEU A 62 2.14 -12.66 16.16
CA LEU A 62 2.96 -11.57 16.75
C LEU A 62 2.25 -10.94 17.93
N PRO A 63 2.99 -10.55 18.99
CA PRO A 63 2.44 -9.76 20.09
C PRO A 63 1.82 -8.45 19.58
N GLU A 64 0.74 -8.00 20.22
CA GLU A 64 0.10 -6.72 19.85
C GLU A 64 1.07 -5.53 19.95
N SER A 65 2.07 -5.60 20.80
CA SER A 65 3.14 -4.59 20.90
C SER A 65 4.02 -4.47 19.65
N GLU A 66 4.01 -5.47 18.76
CA GLU A 66 4.75 -5.47 17.49
C GLU A 66 3.87 -5.11 16.29
N LYS A 67 2.55 -5.00 16.49
CA LYS A 67 1.56 -4.62 15.47
C LYS A 67 1.13 -3.16 15.57
N LEU A 68 1.85 -2.34 16.32
CA LEU A 68 1.47 -0.94 16.54
C LEU A 68 1.59 -0.11 15.26
N PRO A 69 0.69 0.87 15.05
CA PRO A 69 0.88 1.86 14.01
C PRO A 69 2.17 2.64 14.24
N PHE A 70 2.76 3.13 13.17
CA PHE A 70 3.95 3.99 13.28
C PHE A 70 3.66 5.23 14.10
N GLU A 71 4.68 5.71 14.82
CA GLU A 71 4.61 6.93 15.62
C GLU A 71 4.13 8.13 14.78
N GLY A 72 3.21 8.91 15.32
CA GLY A 72 2.65 10.08 14.67
C GLY A 72 1.46 9.80 13.74
N VAL A 73 1.12 8.55 13.44
CA VAL A 73 -0.01 8.20 12.56
C VAL A 73 -1.33 8.72 13.13
N LYS A 74 -1.62 8.37 14.39
CA LYS A 74 -2.90 8.70 15.02
C LYS A 74 -3.12 10.21 15.12
N GLU A 75 -2.11 10.93 15.56
CA GLU A 75 -2.12 12.38 15.70
C GLU A 75 -2.28 13.06 14.34
N THR A 76 -1.60 12.53 13.33
CA THR A 76 -1.70 13.06 11.95
C THR A 76 -3.09 12.83 11.37
N LEU A 77 -3.66 11.62 11.52
CA LEU A 77 -5.02 11.33 11.05
C LEU A 77 -6.05 12.22 11.76
N ALA A 78 -5.95 12.37 13.09
CA ALA A 78 -6.84 13.24 13.83
C ALA A 78 -6.79 14.70 13.33
N MET A 79 -5.59 15.23 13.10
CA MET A 79 -5.39 16.57 12.57
C MET A 79 -5.93 16.74 11.14
N ILE A 80 -5.75 15.73 10.29
CA ILE A 80 -6.23 15.77 8.90
C ILE A 80 -7.74 15.70 8.86
N HIS A 81 -8.37 14.85 9.66
CA HIS A 81 -9.81 14.64 9.69
C HIS A 81 -10.61 15.90 10.08
N GLU A 82 -9.97 16.86 10.76
CA GLU A 82 -10.58 18.18 11.02
C GLU A 82 -10.71 19.06 9.77
N LYS A 83 -10.01 18.71 8.68
CA LYS A 83 -9.83 19.59 7.51
C LYS A 83 -10.11 18.93 6.18
N ALA A 84 -10.10 17.60 6.14
CA ALA A 84 -10.27 16.82 4.92
C ALA A 84 -10.92 15.48 5.24
N ASP A 85 -11.64 14.92 4.27
CA ASP A 85 -12.16 13.57 4.33
C ASP A 85 -11.01 12.56 4.22
N ILE A 86 -11.04 11.51 5.03
CA ILE A 86 -10.03 10.44 5.03
C ILE A 86 -10.66 9.15 4.53
N VAL A 87 -10.13 8.64 3.41
CA VAL A 87 -10.55 7.37 2.84
C VAL A 87 -9.40 6.37 2.88
N VAL A 88 -9.61 5.26 3.55
CA VAL A 88 -8.67 4.13 3.53
C VAL A 88 -8.91 3.32 2.27
N VAL A 89 -7.84 3.06 1.50
CA VAL A 89 -7.90 2.21 0.31
C VAL A 89 -6.87 1.10 0.46
N SER A 90 -7.31 -0.08 0.85
CA SER A 90 -6.45 -1.23 1.17
C SER A 90 -6.67 -2.40 0.21
N SER A 91 -5.60 -3.11 -0.13
CA SER A 91 -5.68 -4.40 -0.84
C SER A 91 -5.88 -5.58 0.12
N ALA A 92 -5.99 -5.32 1.43
CA ALA A 92 -6.24 -6.35 2.44
C ALA A 92 -7.74 -6.66 2.58
N ASN A 93 -8.03 -7.77 3.27
CA ASN A 93 -9.39 -8.18 3.59
C ASN A 93 -10.11 -7.13 4.44
N ALA A 94 -11.40 -6.89 4.18
CA ALA A 94 -12.21 -5.87 4.83
C ALA A 94 -12.26 -6.02 6.36
N GLN A 95 -12.45 -7.24 6.83
CA GLN A 95 -12.55 -7.52 8.26
C GLN A 95 -11.21 -7.23 8.96
N ALA A 96 -10.09 -7.69 8.38
CA ALA A 96 -8.76 -7.46 8.94
C ALA A 96 -8.44 -5.96 9.04
N VAL A 97 -8.73 -5.18 7.98
CA VAL A 97 -8.55 -3.72 7.99
C VAL A 97 -9.39 -3.06 9.08
N ALA A 98 -10.68 -3.42 9.17
CA ALA A 98 -11.57 -2.83 10.15
C ALA A 98 -11.15 -3.15 11.60
N GLU A 99 -10.80 -4.41 11.87
CA GLU A 99 -10.34 -4.86 13.19
C GLU A 99 -9.04 -4.15 13.61
N GLU A 100 -8.06 -4.08 12.72
CA GLU A 100 -6.78 -3.42 12.98
C GLU A 100 -6.98 -1.91 13.27
N TRP A 101 -7.72 -1.22 12.42
CA TRP A 101 -7.98 0.21 12.60
C TRP A 101 -8.80 0.51 13.85
N GLN A 102 -9.75 -0.37 14.19
CA GLN A 102 -10.51 -0.28 15.43
C GLN A 102 -9.62 -0.49 16.66
N THR A 103 -8.81 -1.56 16.65
CA THR A 103 -7.92 -1.93 17.77
C THR A 103 -6.96 -0.81 18.12
N HIS A 104 -6.44 -0.11 17.11
CA HIS A 104 -5.50 1.00 17.30
C HIS A 104 -6.18 2.38 17.45
N GLY A 105 -7.51 2.42 17.45
CA GLY A 105 -8.27 3.66 17.60
C GLY A 105 -8.08 4.64 16.45
N LEU A 106 -7.84 4.13 15.23
CA LEU A 106 -7.69 4.91 14.01
C LEU A 106 -9.01 5.05 13.25
N ALA A 107 -9.92 4.08 13.40
CA ALA A 107 -11.18 4.02 12.67
C ALA A 107 -12.06 5.27 12.87
N GLY A 108 -12.02 5.89 14.04
CA GLY A 108 -12.74 7.13 14.34
C GLY A 108 -12.24 8.37 13.61
N HIS A 109 -11.12 8.26 12.90
CA HIS A 109 -10.52 9.33 12.09
C HIS A 109 -10.65 9.05 10.59
N THR A 110 -11.60 8.22 10.16
CA THR A 110 -11.82 7.88 8.76
C THR A 110 -13.29 7.99 8.39
N ASP A 111 -13.58 8.48 7.20
CA ASP A 111 -14.93 8.62 6.68
C ASP A 111 -15.37 7.39 5.89
N LEU A 112 -14.42 6.68 5.28
CA LEU A 112 -14.69 5.52 4.47
C LEU A 112 -13.50 4.54 4.48
N MET A 113 -13.79 3.25 4.58
CA MET A 113 -12.80 2.18 4.41
C MET A 113 -13.16 1.32 3.20
N LEU A 114 -12.29 1.33 2.20
CA LEU A 114 -12.37 0.51 0.99
C LEU A 114 -11.29 -0.56 1.05
N SER A 115 -11.71 -1.81 0.97
CA SER A 115 -10.84 -2.98 1.01
C SER A 115 -10.70 -3.64 -0.37
N GLN A 116 -10.06 -4.80 -0.42
CA GLN A 116 -9.89 -5.57 -1.67
C GLN A 116 -11.19 -5.77 -2.46
N ASP A 117 -12.34 -5.90 -1.77
CA ASP A 117 -13.64 -6.14 -2.41
C ASP A 117 -14.18 -4.90 -3.14
N ALA A 118 -13.69 -3.71 -2.81
CA ALA A 118 -14.06 -2.47 -3.48
C ALA A 118 -13.35 -2.29 -4.84
N GLY A 119 -12.33 -3.09 -5.13
CA GLY A 119 -11.55 -3.04 -6.36
C GLY A 119 -10.14 -2.48 -6.17
N SER A 120 -9.46 -2.20 -7.28
CA SER A 120 -8.09 -1.67 -7.22
C SER A 120 -8.05 -0.24 -6.64
N LYS A 121 -6.91 0.15 -6.05
CA LYS A 121 -6.70 1.52 -5.56
C LYS A 121 -6.97 2.57 -6.64
N GLN A 122 -6.54 2.31 -7.87
CA GLN A 122 -6.82 3.18 -9.02
C GLN A 122 -8.33 3.32 -9.26
N PHE A 123 -9.08 2.23 -9.21
CA PHE A 123 -10.53 2.25 -9.37
C PHE A 123 -11.20 3.04 -8.24
N CYS A 124 -10.82 2.80 -6.99
CA CYS A 124 -11.38 3.49 -5.83
C CYS A 124 -11.17 5.01 -5.93
N ILE A 125 -9.95 5.46 -6.28
CA ILE A 125 -9.67 6.90 -6.49
C ILE A 125 -10.55 7.46 -7.61
N ASN A 126 -10.70 6.73 -8.72
CA ASN A 126 -11.57 7.16 -9.82
C ASN A 126 -13.03 7.34 -9.39
N GLU A 127 -13.55 6.41 -8.58
CA GLU A 127 -14.93 6.51 -8.05
C GLU A 127 -15.10 7.71 -7.09
N LEU A 128 -14.08 8.05 -6.28
CA LEU A 128 -14.08 9.24 -5.44
C LEU A 128 -14.11 10.52 -6.29
N LEU A 129 -13.32 10.60 -7.34
CA LEU A 129 -13.33 11.75 -8.26
C LEU A 129 -14.71 11.97 -8.90
N LYS A 130 -15.47 10.89 -9.20
CA LYS A 130 -16.86 10.99 -9.69
C LYS A 130 -17.84 11.59 -8.67
N LYS A 131 -17.45 11.65 -7.38
CA LYS A 131 -18.24 12.30 -6.33
C LYS A 131 -18.05 13.82 -6.29
N GLY A 132 -17.17 14.36 -7.13
CA GLY A 132 -16.97 15.81 -7.28
C GLY A 132 -15.65 16.34 -6.72
N TYR A 133 -14.78 15.48 -6.18
CA TYR A 133 -13.43 15.89 -5.78
C TYR A 133 -12.60 16.28 -7.01
N GLN A 134 -11.90 17.41 -6.91
CA GLN A 134 -10.97 17.82 -7.96
C GLN A 134 -9.64 17.10 -7.77
N THR A 135 -8.93 16.83 -8.86
CA THR A 135 -7.69 16.02 -8.81
C THR A 135 -6.59 16.63 -7.95
N ASP A 136 -6.51 17.95 -7.89
CA ASP A 136 -5.55 18.70 -7.04
C ASP A 136 -6.01 18.85 -5.57
N HIS A 137 -7.22 18.35 -5.24
CA HIS A 137 -7.77 18.25 -3.90
C HIS A 137 -7.86 16.80 -3.39
N VAL A 138 -7.20 15.88 -4.08
CA VAL A 138 -7.06 14.49 -3.64
C VAL A 138 -5.58 14.16 -3.49
N LEU A 139 -5.19 13.68 -2.32
CA LEU A 139 -3.82 13.30 -1.99
C LEU A 139 -3.78 11.80 -1.65
N MET A 140 -3.13 11.01 -2.49
CA MET A 140 -2.83 9.62 -2.17
C MET A 140 -1.59 9.56 -1.27
N VAL A 141 -1.73 8.98 -0.08
CA VAL A 141 -0.63 8.73 0.85
C VAL A 141 -0.36 7.23 0.86
N GLY A 142 0.88 6.81 0.59
CA GLY A 142 1.20 5.39 0.54
C GLY A 142 2.69 5.11 0.40
N ASP A 143 3.09 3.85 0.64
CA ASP A 143 4.47 3.39 0.70
C ASP A 143 4.91 2.55 -0.51
N ALA A 144 3.97 2.18 -1.38
CA ALA A 144 4.24 1.27 -2.47
C ALA A 144 4.25 1.96 -3.86
N PRO A 145 5.04 1.43 -4.83
CA PRO A 145 4.96 1.89 -6.22
C PRO A 145 3.55 1.81 -6.82
N GLY A 146 2.71 0.88 -6.34
CA GLY A 146 1.30 0.75 -6.71
C GLY A 146 0.47 1.96 -6.30
N ASP A 147 0.74 2.56 -5.15
CA ASP A 147 0.05 3.75 -4.65
C ASP A 147 0.35 4.96 -5.54
N ARG A 148 1.63 5.17 -5.83
CA ARG A 148 2.07 6.20 -6.76
C ARG A 148 1.46 6.02 -8.16
N SER A 149 1.43 4.78 -8.65
CA SER A 149 0.84 4.49 -9.97
C SER A 149 -0.67 4.78 -9.98
N ALA A 150 -1.38 4.42 -8.92
CA ALA A 150 -2.81 4.70 -8.77
C ALA A 150 -3.09 6.22 -8.73
N ALA A 151 -2.27 6.98 -8.01
CA ALA A 151 -2.34 8.44 -7.99
C ALA A 151 -2.09 9.04 -9.37
N ARG A 152 -0.97 8.70 -10.01
CA ARG A 152 -0.59 9.21 -11.34
C ARG A 152 -1.62 8.90 -12.41
N ASN A 153 -2.15 7.69 -12.43
CA ASN A 153 -3.16 7.26 -13.41
C ASN A 153 -4.50 8.00 -13.26
N ASN A 154 -4.78 8.56 -12.10
CA ASN A 154 -5.96 9.38 -11.83
C ASN A 154 -5.65 10.89 -11.88
N GLY A 155 -4.39 11.29 -12.04
CA GLY A 155 -3.97 12.69 -12.04
C GLY A 155 -4.10 13.38 -10.69
N VAL A 156 -4.15 12.62 -9.59
CA VAL A 156 -4.19 13.12 -8.21
C VAL A 156 -2.78 13.23 -7.62
N LEU A 157 -2.64 13.97 -6.53
CA LEU A 157 -1.37 14.19 -5.85
C LEU A 157 -0.91 12.93 -5.12
N TYR A 158 0.41 12.79 -4.95
CA TYR A 158 0.99 11.65 -4.25
C TYR A 158 1.96 12.10 -3.14
N TYR A 159 1.79 11.55 -1.94
CA TYR A 159 2.71 11.70 -0.82
C TYR A 159 3.28 10.34 -0.41
N PRO A 160 4.59 10.12 -0.49
CA PRO A 160 5.21 8.85 -0.13
C PRO A 160 5.43 8.70 1.37
N ILE A 161 5.10 7.54 1.91
CA ILE A 161 5.63 7.04 3.17
C ILE A 161 6.88 6.21 2.84
N LEU A 162 8.02 6.67 3.29
CA LEU A 162 9.32 6.06 2.95
C LEU A 162 9.56 4.84 3.84
N VAL A 163 9.79 3.68 3.23
CA VAL A 163 10.10 2.43 3.94
C VAL A 163 11.36 2.60 4.80
N LYS A 164 11.29 2.16 6.06
CA LYS A 164 12.28 2.35 7.13
C LYS A 164 12.48 3.81 7.57
N LYS A 165 11.62 4.72 7.13
CA LYS A 165 11.58 6.13 7.55
C LYS A 165 10.12 6.58 7.75
N GLU A 166 9.25 5.68 8.20
CA GLU A 166 7.81 5.91 8.29
C GLU A 166 7.50 7.05 9.27
N THR A 167 8.07 7.02 10.47
CA THR A 167 7.91 8.10 11.47
C THR A 167 8.32 9.47 10.93
N TYR A 168 9.46 9.52 10.20
CA TYR A 168 9.89 10.75 9.54
C TYR A 168 8.88 11.22 8.48
N SER A 169 8.34 10.31 7.67
CA SER A 169 7.38 10.63 6.62
C SER A 169 6.06 11.14 7.22
N TRP A 170 5.55 10.50 8.26
CA TRP A 170 4.34 10.96 8.96
C TRP A 170 4.52 12.32 9.61
N LYS A 171 5.65 12.54 10.28
CA LYS A 171 5.98 13.85 10.88
C LYS A 171 6.05 14.97 9.81
N ARG A 172 6.73 14.73 8.68
CA ARG A 172 6.81 15.69 7.58
C ARG A 172 5.45 15.96 6.95
N LEU A 173 4.59 14.93 6.81
CA LEU A 173 3.21 15.12 6.36
C LEU A 173 2.45 16.06 7.28
N GLN A 174 2.56 15.87 8.59
CA GLN A 174 1.92 16.69 9.60
C GLN A 174 2.43 18.14 9.61
N GLU A 175 3.76 18.32 9.60
CA GLU A 175 4.38 19.63 9.78
C GLU A 175 4.39 20.48 8.50
N GLU A 176 4.45 19.86 7.31
CA GLU A 176 4.62 20.54 6.04
C GLU A 176 3.62 20.09 4.97
N GLY A 177 3.54 18.77 4.71
CA GLY A 177 2.83 18.23 3.56
C GLY A 177 1.36 18.62 3.52
N MET A 178 0.66 18.52 4.66
CA MET A 178 -0.75 18.89 4.74
C MET A 178 -1.00 20.39 4.56
N ASN A 179 -0.14 21.24 5.11
CA ASN A 179 -0.28 22.67 4.86
C ASN A 179 -0.12 23.01 3.38
N ARG A 180 0.86 22.41 2.71
CA ARG A 180 1.06 22.60 1.26
C ARG A 180 -0.12 22.07 0.44
N PHE A 181 -0.69 20.93 0.82
CA PHE A 181 -1.87 20.37 0.18
C PHE A 181 -3.07 21.32 0.32
N LEU A 182 -3.39 21.73 1.54
CA LEU A 182 -4.52 22.60 1.83
C LEU A 182 -4.40 24.02 1.22
N THR A 183 -3.18 24.50 0.99
CA THR A 183 -2.93 25.83 0.38
C THR A 183 -2.67 25.76 -1.13
N GLY A 184 -2.77 24.59 -1.75
CA GLY A 184 -2.54 24.41 -3.20
C GLY A 184 -1.08 24.56 -3.64
N THR A 185 -0.12 24.50 -2.70
CA THR A 185 1.32 24.64 -2.98
C THR A 185 2.07 23.30 -2.99
N PHE A 186 1.32 22.19 -2.94
CA PHE A 186 1.88 20.84 -2.95
C PHE A 186 2.40 20.45 -4.33
N LYS A 187 1.58 20.70 -5.37
CA LYS A 187 1.87 20.33 -6.75
C LYS A 187 3.09 21.06 -7.30
N GLY A 188 3.91 20.35 -8.04
CA GLY A 188 5.06 20.93 -8.73
C GLY A 188 6.39 20.55 -8.11
N GLU A 189 7.18 21.51 -7.63
CA GLU A 189 8.55 21.24 -7.15
C GLU A 189 8.57 20.36 -5.91
N TYR A 190 7.69 20.63 -4.94
CA TYR A 190 7.62 19.86 -3.71
C TYR A 190 7.25 18.39 -3.97
N GLU A 191 6.22 18.16 -4.78
CA GLU A 191 5.80 16.80 -5.15
C GLU A 191 6.91 16.05 -5.90
N ARG A 192 7.60 16.70 -6.85
CA ARG A 192 8.73 16.09 -7.56
C ARG A 192 9.87 15.70 -6.62
N GLN A 193 10.19 16.53 -5.63
CA GLN A 193 11.22 16.22 -4.62
C GLN A 193 10.84 15.00 -3.79
N LEU A 194 9.57 14.91 -3.36
CA LEU A 194 9.05 13.74 -2.64
C LEU A 194 9.12 12.46 -3.46
N GLU A 195 8.73 12.53 -4.72
CA GLU A 195 8.77 11.38 -5.63
C GLU A 195 10.21 10.92 -5.91
N GLN A 196 11.15 11.86 -6.07
CA GLN A 196 12.56 11.53 -6.26
C GLN A 196 13.13 10.85 -5.00
N GLU A 197 12.83 11.39 -3.82
CA GLU A 197 13.25 10.77 -2.55
C GLU A 197 12.66 9.35 -2.39
N PHE A 198 11.43 9.14 -2.83
CA PHE A 198 10.80 7.82 -2.85
C PHE A 198 11.53 6.84 -3.77
N GLU A 199 11.87 7.25 -4.98
CA GLU A 199 12.64 6.42 -5.93
C GLU A 199 14.03 6.08 -5.37
N ASP A 200 14.73 7.06 -4.82
CA ASP A 200 16.04 6.87 -4.20
C ASP A 200 15.98 5.92 -2.99
N ASN A 201 14.89 6.00 -2.21
CA ASN A 201 14.68 5.12 -1.06
C ASN A 201 14.39 3.66 -1.44
N LEU A 202 13.75 3.43 -2.57
CA LEU A 202 13.48 2.08 -3.10
C LEU A 202 14.66 1.46 -3.84
N THR A 203 15.63 2.28 -4.27
CA THR A 203 16.80 1.80 -4.99
C THR A 203 17.77 1.16 -4.00
N PRO A 204 18.16 -0.13 -4.17
CA PRO A 204 19.17 -0.73 -3.32
C PRO A 204 20.47 0.08 -3.38
N LYS A 205 20.97 0.54 -2.24
CA LYS A 205 22.33 1.08 -2.19
C LYS A 205 23.26 -0.07 -2.53
N THR A 206 23.93 0.01 -3.67
CA THR A 206 25.03 -0.88 -4.01
C THR A 206 26.09 -0.63 -2.94
N GLU A 207 26.27 -1.56 -2.03
CA GLU A 207 27.42 -1.56 -1.13
C GLU A 207 28.66 -1.63 -2.02
N GLN A 208 29.46 -0.56 -2.00
CA GLN A 208 30.79 -0.51 -2.60
C GLN A 208 31.79 -1.19 -1.68
#